data_8faafd7c724d8d3b56af0f263d8fa5a4
#
_entry.id   8faafd7c724d8d3b56af0f263d8fa5a4
#
_cell.length_a   1.000
_cell.length_b   1.000
_cell.length_c   1.000
_cell.angle_alpha   90.00
_cell.angle_beta   90.00
_cell.angle_gamma   90.00
#
_symmetry.space_group_name_H-M   'P 1'
#
loop_
_entity.id
_entity.type
_entity.pdbx_description
1 polymer ?
#
loop_
_entity_poly.entity_id
_entity_poly.type
_entity_poly.pdbx_seq_one_letter_code
_entity_poly.pdbx_strand_id
1 'polypeptide(L)'
;DGPMSRGLGDVYKRQTKGSENPYRVAIIPFQGTNSSVNVIVEVLKSDLIRSGEFFILDEEMLLSIPSSIEEIKPSEWKLLNIDFIVLGNIIDEENSGLKATYQIYDVNKKNKIRSSTVFGIPGKLRQLSHYISDGIYESVTGIKGVSATKILYVNEIINSTDSDYILYVADADGANEQVLLKSTEPIISPAWSPDSKKIAYVSFETGMAKVFIQDIGTGERELVLLNNNQISSPAWSPDGKLLSLTLYQDGNAEIYILNLLNKNLTRLTKHYSIDTESSWSPKGTKILFTSGRSGAPQLYEIDLTKFNIKPTRLTFEGNYNAKGSYLPNNEGIVFVHRSSNQFQIALKYFNENFIRPLTESKMDESPSVSPNGNVIVYAITDDRSGMIAGVTLSGATFVLPATNVKVREPAWSGFLR
;
A
#
# COMPACT_ATOMS: atom_id res chain seq x y z
N ASP A 1 19.16 -18.21 31.35
CA ASP A 1 18.78 -16.82 31.18
C ASP A 1 19.67 -16.20 30.10
N GLY A 2 19.26 -16.28 28.86
CA GLY A 2 19.96 -15.70 27.69
C GLY A 2 19.27 -14.42 27.21
N PRO A 3 20.01 -13.46 26.65
CA PRO A 3 19.45 -12.19 26.21
C PRO A 3 18.80 -12.35 24.82
N MET A 4 17.59 -12.87 24.78
CA MET A 4 16.78 -12.88 23.55
C MET A 4 15.48 -12.13 23.80
N SER A 5 15.23 -11.15 23.01
CA SER A 5 13.96 -10.43 22.76
C SER A 5 13.97 -8.90 22.89
N ARG A 6 15.13 -8.24 22.94
CA ARG A 6 15.14 -6.76 23.04
C ARG A 6 15.10 -5.98 21.72
N GLY A 7 15.21 -6.65 20.57
CA GLY A 7 15.27 -5.94 19.27
C GLY A 7 13.92 -5.68 18.60
N LEU A 8 12.97 -6.60 18.73
CA LEU A 8 11.65 -6.53 18.06
C LEU A 8 10.56 -5.89 18.95
N GLY A 9 10.69 -6.01 20.29
CA GLY A 9 9.70 -5.46 21.23
C GLY A 9 9.63 -3.93 21.26
N ASP A 10 10.71 -3.23 20.93
CA ASP A 10 10.75 -1.76 20.94
C ASP A 10 10.16 -1.12 19.68
N VAL A 11 10.11 -1.84 18.56
CA VAL A 11 9.45 -1.37 17.33
C VAL A 11 7.92 -1.38 17.49
N TYR A 12 7.38 -2.30 18.26
CA TYR A 12 5.92 -2.40 18.52
C TYR A 12 5.34 -1.30 19.40
N LYS A 13 6.16 -0.50 20.10
CA LYS A 13 5.68 0.54 21.04
C LYS A 13 5.81 1.96 20.55
N ARG A 14 6.39 2.21 19.38
CA ARG A 14 6.44 3.55 18.79
C ARG A 14 5.35 3.72 17.73
N GLN A 15 4.11 3.93 18.16
CA GLN A 15 3.19 4.79 17.42
C GLN A 15 3.76 6.21 17.51
N THR A 16 4.56 6.60 16.52
CA THR A 16 5.16 7.91 16.48
C THR A 16 4.35 8.79 15.53
N LYS A 17 3.83 9.88 16.11
CA LYS A 17 3.35 11.11 15.47
C LYS A 17 2.56 10.87 14.18
N GLY A 18 1.26 10.70 14.32
CA GLY A 18 0.29 11.02 13.25
C GLY A 18 0.33 12.51 12.90
N SER A 19 -0.64 12.96 12.13
CA SER A 19 -0.87 14.38 11.84
C SER A 19 -0.69 15.21 13.12
N GLU A 20 0.02 16.34 13.04
CA GLU A 20 0.19 17.25 14.20
C GLU A 20 -1.17 17.68 14.79
N ASN A 21 -2.22 17.69 13.98
CA ASN A 21 -3.58 18.01 14.36
C ASN A 21 -4.55 16.98 13.77
N PRO A 22 -4.65 15.76 14.35
CA PRO A 22 -5.61 14.76 13.87
C PRO A 22 -7.05 15.20 14.09
N TYR A 23 -7.93 14.83 13.17
CA TYR A 23 -9.38 14.99 13.35
C TYR A 23 -9.84 14.16 14.55
N ARG A 24 -10.45 14.82 15.51
CA ARG A 24 -10.93 14.18 16.74
C ARG A 24 -12.36 13.71 16.54
N VAL A 25 -12.57 12.39 16.58
CA VAL A 25 -13.83 11.76 16.24
C VAL A 25 -14.37 10.94 17.42
N ALA A 26 -15.64 11.13 17.74
CA ALA A 26 -16.38 10.25 18.62
C ALA A 26 -17.22 9.29 17.75
N ILE A 27 -16.96 8.00 17.86
CA ILE A 27 -17.79 6.96 17.26
C ILE A 27 -18.73 6.45 18.32
N ILE A 28 -20.00 6.81 18.20
CA ILE A 28 -21.04 6.34 19.11
C ILE A 28 -21.30 4.86 18.86
N PRO A 29 -21.48 4.02 19.89
CA PRO A 29 -21.81 2.63 19.73
C PRO A 29 -22.93 2.44 18.69
N PHE A 30 -22.64 1.70 17.64
CA PHE A 30 -23.60 1.49 16.57
C PHE A 30 -24.80 0.69 17.10
N GLN A 31 -25.98 1.10 16.71
CA GLN A 31 -27.21 0.37 17.04
C GLN A 31 -27.27 -0.91 16.22
N GLY A 32 -27.88 -1.95 16.78
CA GLY A 32 -28.08 -3.25 16.12
C GLY A 32 -28.15 -4.39 17.13
N THR A 33 -28.77 -5.48 16.76
CA THR A 33 -29.03 -6.63 17.66
C THR A 33 -28.00 -7.75 17.53
N ASN A 34 -27.03 -7.63 16.61
CA ASN A 34 -26.11 -8.71 16.24
C ASN A 34 -24.70 -8.47 16.85
N SER A 35 -24.06 -9.55 17.35
CA SER A 35 -22.66 -9.55 17.79
C SER A 35 -21.68 -9.05 16.72
N SER A 36 -22.06 -9.07 15.46
CA SER A 36 -21.32 -8.50 14.32
C SER A 36 -21.06 -7.00 14.43
N VAL A 37 -21.89 -6.25 15.16
CA VAL A 37 -21.77 -4.79 15.33
C VAL A 37 -20.43 -4.43 15.94
N ASN A 38 -20.01 -5.13 17.00
CA ASN A 38 -18.76 -4.85 17.70
C ASN A 38 -17.55 -5.09 16.78
N VAL A 39 -17.55 -6.18 15.99
CA VAL A 39 -16.48 -6.48 15.03
C VAL A 39 -16.37 -5.36 13.98
N ILE A 40 -17.49 -4.88 13.47
CA ILE A 40 -17.53 -3.82 12.47
C ILE A 40 -16.95 -2.52 13.05
N VAL A 41 -17.37 -2.14 14.26
CA VAL A 41 -16.90 -0.90 14.89
C VAL A 41 -15.41 -0.97 15.25
N GLU A 42 -14.90 -2.10 15.72
CA GLU A 42 -13.49 -2.26 16.05
C GLU A 42 -12.58 -2.18 14.80
N VAL A 43 -12.98 -2.80 13.69
CA VAL A 43 -12.25 -2.69 12.42
C VAL A 43 -12.29 -1.25 11.91
N LEU A 44 -13.46 -0.60 11.95
CA LEU A 44 -13.65 0.80 11.59
C LEU A 44 -12.72 1.74 12.38
N LYS A 45 -12.68 1.61 13.71
CA LYS A 45 -11.79 2.38 14.57
C LYS A 45 -10.32 2.16 14.20
N SER A 46 -9.93 0.89 14.00
CA SER A 46 -8.56 0.52 13.65
C SER A 46 -8.11 1.11 12.30
N ASP A 47 -8.99 1.11 11.30
CA ASP A 47 -8.72 1.68 9.98
C ASP A 47 -8.47 3.19 10.07
N LEU A 48 -9.34 3.91 10.78
CA LEU A 48 -9.22 5.36 10.94
C LEU A 48 -7.94 5.73 11.70
N ILE A 49 -7.63 5.02 12.79
CA ILE A 49 -6.39 5.24 13.57
C ILE A 49 -5.15 4.96 12.70
N ARG A 50 -5.15 3.87 11.94
CA ARG A 50 -4.03 3.48 11.06
C ARG A 50 -3.74 4.52 9.98
N SER A 51 -4.75 5.27 9.54
CA SER A 51 -4.55 6.36 8.58
C SER A 51 -3.64 7.49 9.09
N GLY A 52 -3.45 7.60 10.42
CA GLY A 52 -2.67 8.67 11.04
C GLY A 52 -3.35 10.04 11.06
N GLU A 53 -4.54 10.16 10.47
CA GLU A 53 -5.28 11.41 10.34
C GLU A 53 -6.36 11.58 11.42
N PHE A 54 -6.66 10.52 12.19
CA PHE A 54 -7.76 10.49 13.15
C PHE A 54 -7.30 10.15 14.57
N PHE A 55 -7.85 10.87 15.53
CA PHE A 55 -7.89 10.48 16.93
C PHE A 55 -9.31 10.03 17.27
N ILE A 56 -9.48 8.81 17.72
CA ILE A 56 -10.78 8.27 18.11
C ILE A 56 -10.92 8.36 19.63
N LEU A 57 -12.01 8.99 20.08
CA LEU A 57 -12.31 9.10 21.50
C LEU A 57 -12.67 7.71 22.06
N ASP A 58 -12.08 7.35 23.20
CA ASP A 58 -12.41 6.12 23.90
C ASP A 58 -13.87 6.11 24.34
N GLU A 59 -14.53 4.97 24.22
CA GLU A 59 -15.95 4.82 24.50
C GLU A 59 -16.29 5.15 25.97
N GLU A 60 -15.40 4.87 26.90
CA GLU A 60 -15.55 5.18 28.32
C GLU A 60 -15.56 6.70 28.60
N MET A 61 -15.05 7.51 27.67
CA MET A 61 -15.01 8.97 27.77
C MET A 61 -16.21 9.66 27.10
N LEU A 62 -17.16 8.90 26.53
CA LEU A 62 -18.35 9.46 25.92
C LEU A 62 -19.24 10.12 26.98
N LEU A 63 -19.58 11.42 26.80
CA LEU A 63 -20.43 12.16 27.72
C LEU A 63 -21.90 11.76 27.58
N SER A 64 -22.33 11.33 26.42
CA SER A 64 -23.66 10.88 26.10
C SER A 64 -23.62 9.89 24.92
N ILE A 65 -24.68 9.11 24.76
CA ILE A 65 -24.86 8.14 23.67
C ILE A 65 -26.11 8.55 22.89
N PRO A 66 -26.02 9.59 22.02
CA PRO A 66 -27.16 10.02 21.23
C PRO A 66 -27.58 8.93 20.24
N SER A 67 -28.90 8.70 20.15
CA SER A 67 -29.50 7.75 19.22
C SER A 67 -29.77 8.38 17.84
N SER A 68 -29.81 9.69 17.78
CA SER A 68 -30.05 10.47 16.57
C SER A 68 -29.25 11.79 16.58
N ILE A 69 -29.14 12.43 15.41
CA ILE A 69 -28.45 13.73 15.27
C ILE A 69 -29.11 14.84 16.08
N GLU A 70 -30.45 14.79 16.25
CA GLU A 70 -31.24 15.76 16.97
C GLU A 70 -30.90 15.78 18.46
N GLU A 71 -30.41 14.68 19.01
CA GLU A 71 -30.02 14.56 20.42
C GLU A 71 -28.62 15.11 20.69
N ILE A 72 -27.82 15.38 19.63
CA ILE A 72 -26.47 15.89 19.80
C ILE A 72 -26.50 17.33 20.32
N LYS A 73 -25.86 17.56 21.47
CA LYS A 73 -25.61 18.88 22.03
C LYS A 73 -24.17 19.32 21.73
N PRO A 74 -23.91 20.11 20.68
CA PRO A 74 -22.54 20.44 20.24
C PRO A 74 -21.65 21.06 21.32
N SER A 75 -22.24 21.79 22.29
CA SER A 75 -21.47 22.38 23.38
C SER A 75 -20.80 21.35 24.29
N GLU A 76 -21.42 20.20 24.52
CA GLU A 76 -20.84 19.11 25.34
C GLU A 76 -19.65 18.50 24.65
N TRP A 77 -19.72 18.21 23.35
CA TRP A 77 -18.65 17.60 22.55
C TRP A 77 -17.47 18.55 22.30
N LYS A 78 -17.72 19.86 22.24
CA LYS A 78 -16.65 20.87 22.17
C LYS A 78 -15.76 20.88 23.41
N LEU A 79 -16.28 20.57 24.59
CA LEU A 79 -15.49 20.46 25.81
C LEU A 79 -14.45 19.35 25.74
N LEU A 80 -14.71 18.29 24.96
CA LEU A 80 -13.79 17.20 24.68
C LEU A 80 -12.92 17.43 23.45
N ASN A 81 -13.02 18.62 22.82
CA ASN A 81 -12.35 18.95 21.56
C ASN A 81 -12.68 17.96 20.44
N ILE A 82 -13.93 17.46 20.36
CA ILE A 82 -14.38 16.59 19.29
C ILE A 82 -14.82 17.43 18.09
N ASP A 83 -14.29 17.05 16.90
CA ASP A 83 -14.62 17.70 15.64
C ASP A 83 -15.82 17.05 14.96
N PHE A 84 -15.89 15.70 15.01
CA PHE A 84 -16.94 14.93 14.33
C PHE A 84 -17.52 13.85 15.24
N ILE A 85 -18.82 13.59 15.06
CA ILE A 85 -19.53 12.50 15.72
C ILE A 85 -20.06 11.57 14.63
N VAL A 86 -19.83 10.26 14.79
CA VAL A 86 -20.35 9.23 13.91
C VAL A 86 -21.41 8.43 14.63
N LEU A 87 -22.61 8.40 14.08
CA LEU A 87 -23.73 7.56 14.49
C LEU A 87 -23.91 6.46 13.46
N GLY A 88 -24.23 5.25 13.88
CA GLY A 88 -24.47 4.14 12.97
C GLY A 88 -25.53 3.17 13.45
N ASN A 89 -26.13 2.47 12.49
CA ASN A 89 -27.09 1.39 12.74
C ASN A 89 -26.82 0.26 11.74
N ILE A 90 -26.81 -0.98 12.24
CA ILE A 90 -26.61 -2.18 11.45
C ILE A 90 -27.82 -3.10 11.58
N ILE A 91 -28.44 -3.39 10.47
CA ILE A 91 -29.62 -4.26 10.36
C ILE A 91 -29.21 -5.50 9.56
N ASP A 92 -29.57 -6.66 10.08
CA ASP A 92 -29.49 -7.93 9.36
C ASP A 92 -30.81 -8.15 8.63
N GLU A 93 -30.78 -8.07 7.30
CA GLU A 93 -31.95 -8.30 6.46
C GLU A 93 -31.94 -9.78 6.03
N GLU A 94 -32.89 -10.57 6.52
CA GLU A 94 -32.96 -12.05 6.41
C GLU A 94 -32.64 -12.66 5.04
N ASN A 95 -32.74 -11.91 3.94
CA ASN A 95 -32.44 -12.41 2.59
C ASN A 95 -31.47 -11.53 1.79
N SER A 96 -31.05 -10.38 2.33
CA SER A 96 -30.29 -9.35 1.60
C SER A 96 -28.92 -9.08 2.20
N GLY A 97 -28.59 -9.70 3.33
CA GLY A 97 -27.33 -9.49 4.04
C GLY A 97 -27.38 -8.32 5.02
N LEU A 98 -26.21 -7.78 5.33
CA LEU A 98 -26.09 -6.68 6.30
C LEU A 98 -26.27 -5.33 5.62
N LYS A 99 -27.12 -4.49 6.22
CA LYS A 99 -27.30 -3.09 5.84
C LYS A 99 -26.78 -2.20 6.97
N ALA A 100 -25.71 -1.46 6.70
CA ALA A 100 -25.18 -0.47 7.61
C ALA A 100 -25.58 0.94 7.15
N THR A 101 -26.18 1.70 8.03
CA THR A 101 -26.42 3.13 7.83
C THR A 101 -25.56 3.91 8.81
N TYR A 102 -24.91 4.98 8.34
CA TYR A 102 -24.16 5.86 9.23
C TYR A 102 -24.35 7.32 8.86
N GLN A 103 -24.20 8.18 9.87
CA GLN A 103 -24.30 9.61 9.74
C GLN A 103 -23.09 10.27 10.41
N ILE A 104 -22.62 11.36 9.81
CA ILE A 104 -21.49 12.12 10.33
C ILE A 104 -21.97 13.54 10.62
N TYR A 105 -21.75 13.98 11.86
CA TYR A 105 -22.09 15.31 12.35
C TYR A 105 -20.82 16.12 12.60
N ASP A 106 -20.72 17.31 12.01
CA ASP A 106 -19.65 18.28 12.25
C ASP A 106 -20.03 19.15 13.46
N VAL A 107 -19.29 18.99 14.56
CA VAL A 107 -19.55 19.67 15.85
C VAL A 107 -19.31 21.17 15.73
N ASN A 108 -18.33 21.58 14.91
CA ASN A 108 -17.96 22.98 14.74
C ASN A 108 -18.97 23.72 13.87
N LYS A 109 -19.38 23.12 12.75
CA LYS A 109 -20.41 23.68 11.85
C LYS A 109 -21.82 23.44 12.32
N LYS A 110 -22.02 22.57 13.32
CA LYS A 110 -23.35 22.22 13.92
C LYS A 110 -24.32 21.66 12.88
N ASN A 111 -23.83 20.83 11.96
CA ASN A 111 -24.67 20.24 10.91
C ASN A 111 -24.22 18.81 10.57
N LYS A 112 -25.14 18.06 10.00
CA LYS A 112 -24.85 16.77 9.38
C LYS A 112 -24.14 16.99 8.05
N ILE A 113 -22.95 16.37 7.88
CA ILE A 113 -22.17 16.48 6.65
C ILE A 113 -22.38 15.27 5.73
N ARG A 114 -22.77 14.10 6.29
CA ARG A 114 -23.03 12.90 5.50
C ARG A 114 -24.09 12.02 6.15
N SER A 115 -24.90 11.38 5.30
CA SER A 115 -25.72 10.21 5.64
C SER A 115 -25.52 9.20 4.52
N SER A 116 -25.14 7.96 4.84
CA SER A 116 -24.81 6.94 3.84
C SER A 116 -25.33 5.58 4.27
N THR A 117 -25.61 4.74 3.27
CA THR A 117 -25.98 3.34 3.46
C THR A 117 -25.01 2.47 2.69
N VAL A 118 -24.51 1.43 3.34
CA VAL A 118 -23.60 0.44 2.74
C VAL A 118 -24.19 -0.94 2.94
N PHE A 119 -24.19 -1.73 1.90
CA PHE A 119 -24.65 -3.12 1.93
C PHE A 119 -23.46 -4.07 2.03
N GLY A 120 -23.53 -5.01 2.97
CA GLY A 120 -22.51 -6.01 3.20
C GLY A 120 -22.95 -7.41 2.78
N ILE A 121 -22.02 -8.19 2.26
CA ILE A 121 -22.26 -9.61 2.00
C ILE A 121 -22.18 -10.37 3.32
N PRO A 122 -23.10 -11.33 3.60
CA PRO A 122 -23.01 -12.18 4.78
C PRO A 122 -21.63 -12.84 4.90
N GLY A 123 -21.07 -12.83 6.12
CA GLY A 123 -19.73 -13.36 6.39
C GLY A 123 -18.54 -12.46 6.01
N LYS A 124 -18.77 -11.31 5.33
CA LYS A 124 -17.72 -10.35 4.96
C LYS A 124 -17.79 -9.06 5.80
N LEU A 125 -17.84 -9.20 7.13
CA LEU A 125 -17.99 -8.08 8.06
C LEU A 125 -16.87 -7.04 7.93
N ARG A 126 -15.62 -7.51 7.80
CA ARG A 126 -14.47 -6.62 7.66
C ARG A 126 -14.55 -5.76 6.39
N GLN A 127 -15.00 -6.34 5.27
CA GLN A 127 -15.18 -5.59 4.03
C GLN A 127 -16.21 -4.47 4.20
N LEU A 128 -17.33 -4.75 4.90
CA LEU A 128 -18.34 -3.74 5.22
C LEU A 128 -17.73 -2.63 6.09
N SER A 129 -16.92 -3.00 7.09
CA SER A 129 -16.21 -2.04 7.96
C SER A 129 -15.30 -1.12 7.14
N HIS A 130 -14.49 -1.69 6.26
CA HIS A 130 -13.57 -0.94 5.39
C HIS A 130 -14.32 0.05 4.48
N TYR A 131 -15.48 -0.32 3.94
CA TYR A 131 -16.29 0.62 3.16
C TYR A 131 -16.87 1.77 4.00
N ILE A 132 -17.24 1.49 5.25
CA ILE A 132 -17.71 2.53 6.18
C ILE A 132 -16.55 3.45 6.55
N SER A 133 -15.39 2.90 6.91
CA SER A 133 -14.20 3.69 7.27
C SER A 133 -13.73 4.55 6.11
N ASP A 134 -13.70 4.02 4.88
CA ASP A 134 -13.36 4.80 3.69
C ASP A 134 -14.35 5.95 3.45
N GLY A 135 -15.64 5.70 3.66
CA GLY A 135 -16.67 6.74 3.53
C GLY A 135 -16.57 7.82 4.60
N ILE A 136 -16.19 7.49 5.84
CA ILE A 136 -15.93 8.45 6.92
C ILE A 136 -14.66 9.24 6.60
N TYR A 137 -13.58 8.54 6.24
CA TYR A 137 -12.30 9.14 5.85
C TYR A 137 -12.50 10.19 4.75
N GLU A 138 -13.16 9.82 3.66
CA GLU A 138 -13.42 10.72 2.52
C GLU A 138 -14.30 11.92 2.92
N SER A 139 -15.32 11.71 3.77
CA SER A 139 -16.23 12.79 4.17
C SER A 139 -15.54 13.85 5.02
N VAL A 140 -14.56 13.46 5.83
CA VAL A 140 -13.82 14.33 6.74
C VAL A 140 -12.63 14.98 6.07
N THR A 141 -11.85 14.22 5.29
CA THR A 141 -10.59 14.68 4.69
C THR A 141 -10.75 15.22 3.26
N GLY A 142 -11.84 14.84 2.58
CA GLY A 142 -12.00 15.08 1.14
C GLY A 142 -11.19 14.14 0.24
N ILE A 143 -10.44 13.20 0.82
CA ILE A 143 -9.57 12.26 0.12
C ILE A 143 -10.19 10.88 0.20
N LYS A 144 -10.14 10.12 -0.90
CA LYS A 144 -10.69 8.78 -0.94
C LYS A 144 -9.94 7.84 0.01
N GLY A 145 -10.66 7.05 0.82
CA GLY A 145 -10.09 6.08 1.73
C GLY A 145 -9.48 4.87 0.99
N VAL A 146 -8.64 4.09 1.67
CA VAL A 146 -7.91 2.94 1.10
C VAL A 146 -8.07 1.66 1.93
N SER A 147 -8.91 1.66 2.95
CA SER A 147 -9.10 0.49 3.81
C SER A 147 -9.72 -0.69 3.05
N ALA A 148 -10.60 -0.43 2.09
CA ALA A 148 -11.23 -1.45 1.24
C ALA A 148 -10.35 -1.91 0.06
N THR A 149 -9.03 -1.68 0.10
CA THR A 149 -8.07 -2.13 -0.90
C THR A 149 -7.35 -3.41 -0.46
N LYS A 150 -6.41 -3.91 -1.26
CA LYS A 150 -5.64 -5.12 -0.99
C LYS A 150 -4.15 -4.86 -1.05
N ILE A 151 -3.39 -5.75 -0.42
CA ILE A 151 -1.93 -5.82 -0.57
C ILE A 151 -1.52 -7.22 -1.02
N LEU A 152 -0.50 -7.29 -1.88
CA LEU A 152 0.27 -8.51 -2.15
C LEU A 152 1.53 -8.49 -1.32
N TYR A 153 2.05 -9.66 -1.00
CA TYR A 153 3.39 -9.80 -0.43
C TYR A 153 3.88 -11.25 -0.59
N VAL A 154 5.18 -11.40 -0.53
CA VAL A 154 5.83 -12.71 -0.56
C VAL A 154 6.30 -13.07 0.83
N ASN A 155 6.00 -14.29 1.24
CA ASN A 155 6.54 -14.89 2.45
C ASN A 155 7.56 -15.96 2.09
N GLU A 156 8.75 -15.85 2.66
CA GLU A 156 9.81 -16.86 2.59
C GLU A 156 9.83 -17.65 3.89
N ILE A 157 9.52 -18.93 3.81
CA ILE A 157 9.58 -19.88 4.94
C ILE A 157 10.89 -20.63 4.82
N ILE A 158 11.81 -20.34 5.72
CA ILE A 158 13.13 -20.97 5.74
C ILE A 158 13.02 -22.30 6.51
N ASN A 159 13.18 -23.41 5.80
CA ASN A 159 13.30 -24.75 6.36
C ASN A 159 14.78 -25.09 6.58
N SER A 160 15.07 -26.24 7.18
CA SER A 160 16.46 -26.65 7.48
C SER A 160 17.33 -26.90 6.24
N THR A 161 16.73 -27.23 5.11
CA THR A 161 17.41 -27.58 3.85
C THR A 161 17.02 -26.70 2.67
N ASP A 162 15.77 -26.19 2.67
CA ASP A 162 15.18 -25.50 1.54
C ASP A 162 14.34 -24.30 2.03
N SER A 163 13.92 -23.45 1.11
CA SER A 163 12.97 -22.38 1.39
C SER A 163 11.72 -22.55 0.56
N ASP A 164 10.56 -22.31 1.17
CA ASP A 164 9.29 -22.19 0.47
C ASP A 164 8.93 -20.72 0.29
N TYR A 165 8.42 -20.36 -0.86
CA TYR A 165 7.96 -19.02 -1.20
C TYR A 165 6.46 -19.03 -1.43
N ILE A 166 5.74 -18.17 -0.74
CA ILE A 166 4.29 -18.08 -0.85
C ILE A 166 3.91 -16.65 -1.20
N LEU A 167 3.22 -16.47 -2.33
CA LEU A 167 2.60 -15.20 -2.69
C LEU A 167 1.20 -15.13 -2.08
N TYR A 168 0.99 -14.11 -1.25
CA TYR A 168 -0.28 -13.83 -0.59
C TYR A 168 -0.96 -12.59 -1.16
N VAL A 169 -2.28 -12.58 -1.05
CA VAL A 169 -3.11 -11.38 -1.08
C VAL A 169 -3.85 -11.26 0.25
N ALA A 170 -3.89 -10.05 0.81
CA ALA A 170 -4.60 -9.74 2.05
C ALA A 170 -5.39 -8.44 1.93
N ASP A 171 -6.26 -8.15 2.90
CA ASP A 171 -6.83 -6.83 3.08
C ASP A 171 -5.73 -5.80 3.38
N ALA A 172 -5.99 -4.52 3.16
CA ALA A 172 -5.01 -3.45 3.38
C ALA A 172 -4.50 -3.36 4.84
N ASP A 173 -5.21 -3.98 5.77
CA ASP A 173 -4.83 -4.10 7.17
C ASP A 173 -4.10 -5.42 7.53
N GLY A 174 -3.79 -6.24 6.52
CA GLY A 174 -3.12 -7.53 6.66
C GLY A 174 -4.03 -8.69 7.01
N ALA A 175 -5.32 -8.49 7.20
CA ALA A 175 -6.27 -9.57 7.49
C ALA A 175 -6.69 -10.35 6.23
N ASN A 176 -7.40 -11.46 6.43
CA ASN A 176 -7.98 -12.28 5.36
C ASN A 176 -6.96 -12.73 4.30
N GLU A 177 -5.79 -13.15 4.75
CA GLU A 177 -4.72 -13.69 3.88
C GLU A 177 -5.22 -14.86 3.02
N GLN A 178 -4.94 -14.79 1.73
CA GLN A 178 -5.23 -15.85 0.76
C GLN A 178 -3.96 -16.18 -0.02
N VAL A 179 -3.69 -17.47 -0.16
CA VAL A 179 -2.57 -17.96 -0.97
C VAL A 179 -2.90 -17.87 -2.45
N LEU A 180 -2.08 -17.14 -3.21
CA LEU A 180 -2.18 -17.09 -4.66
C LEU A 180 -1.24 -18.08 -5.36
N LEU A 181 -0.06 -18.30 -4.79
CA LEU A 181 0.95 -19.22 -5.32
C LEU A 181 1.84 -19.76 -4.20
N LYS A 182 2.20 -21.05 -4.28
CA LYS A 182 3.28 -21.67 -3.50
C LYS A 182 4.35 -22.18 -4.45
N SER A 183 5.62 -21.97 -4.11
CA SER A 183 6.76 -22.41 -4.91
C SER A 183 7.94 -22.76 -4.00
N THR A 184 8.73 -23.74 -4.38
CA THR A 184 10.05 -24.02 -3.79
C THR A 184 11.14 -23.11 -4.36
N GLU A 185 10.83 -22.38 -5.43
CA GLU A 185 11.71 -21.43 -6.07
C GLU A 185 11.28 -20.00 -5.76
N PRO A 186 12.19 -19.02 -5.77
CA PRO A 186 11.87 -17.64 -5.42
C PRO A 186 10.74 -17.03 -6.24
N ILE A 187 9.89 -16.27 -5.56
CA ILE A 187 8.88 -15.39 -6.14
C ILE A 187 9.27 -13.96 -5.72
N ILE A 188 9.37 -13.04 -6.67
CA ILE A 188 9.75 -11.66 -6.41
C ILE A 188 8.98 -10.66 -7.28
N SER A 189 9.02 -9.39 -6.91
CA SER A 189 8.50 -8.24 -7.66
C SER A 189 7.02 -8.36 -8.07
N PRO A 190 6.10 -8.68 -7.14
CA PRO A 190 4.68 -8.67 -7.47
C PRO A 190 4.19 -7.25 -7.78
N ALA A 191 3.33 -7.13 -8.78
CA ALA A 191 2.76 -5.86 -9.22
C ALA A 191 1.31 -6.04 -9.66
N TRP A 192 0.42 -5.16 -9.18
CA TRP A 192 -0.98 -5.14 -9.55
C TRP A 192 -1.22 -4.53 -10.92
N SER A 193 -2.16 -5.10 -11.67
CA SER A 193 -2.75 -4.39 -12.81
C SER A 193 -3.57 -3.19 -12.32
N PRO A 194 -3.74 -2.13 -13.13
CA PRO A 194 -4.44 -0.91 -12.71
C PRO A 194 -5.90 -1.13 -12.29
N ASP A 195 -6.55 -2.17 -12.83
CA ASP A 195 -7.91 -2.57 -12.47
C ASP A 195 -7.98 -3.52 -11.27
N SER A 196 -6.83 -3.88 -10.71
CA SER A 196 -6.67 -4.80 -9.57
C SER A 196 -7.26 -6.21 -9.79
N LYS A 197 -7.44 -6.63 -11.05
CA LYS A 197 -7.93 -7.98 -11.39
C LYS A 197 -6.81 -8.96 -11.67
N LYS A 198 -5.65 -8.46 -12.10
CA LYS A 198 -4.49 -9.28 -12.42
C LYS A 198 -3.28 -8.83 -11.63
N ILE A 199 -2.33 -9.73 -11.52
CA ILE A 199 -1.00 -9.47 -10.97
C ILE A 199 0.06 -9.92 -11.96
N ALA A 200 1.19 -9.23 -11.99
CA ALA A 200 2.42 -9.71 -12.59
C ALA A 200 3.45 -9.98 -11.50
N TYR A 201 4.25 -11.02 -11.64
CA TYR A 201 5.32 -11.33 -10.70
C TYR A 201 6.42 -12.12 -11.41
N VAL A 202 7.59 -12.14 -10.81
CA VAL A 202 8.70 -12.98 -11.26
C VAL A 202 8.71 -14.28 -10.49
N SER A 203 8.85 -15.41 -11.19
CA SER A 203 9.05 -16.72 -10.59
C SER A 203 10.26 -17.42 -11.21
N PHE A 204 11.00 -18.16 -10.40
CA PHE A 204 12.12 -18.97 -10.80
C PHE A 204 11.76 -20.45 -11.04
N GLU A 205 10.49 -20.81 -11.01
CA GLU A 205 9.98 -22.19 -11.17
C GLU A 205 10.41 -22.88 -12.48
N THR A 206 10.85 -22.13 -13.47
CA THR A 206 11.38 -22.65 -14.74
C THR A 206 12.90 -22.76 -14.77
N GLY A 207 13.59 -22.58 -13.63
CA GLY A 207 15.07 -22.55 -13.51
C GLY A 207 15.69 -21.20 -13.84
N MET A 208 14.91 -20.23 -14.36
CA MET A 208 15.34 -18.86 -14.65
C MET A 208 14.24 -17.88 -14.29
N ALA A 209 14.62 -16.62 -13.99
CA ALA A 209 13.67 -15.54 -13.72
C ALA A 209 12.76 -15.32 -14.93
N LYS A 210 11.47 -15.55 -14.76
CA LYS A 210 10.41 -15.34 -15.75
C LYS A 210 9.26 -14.56 -15.15
N VAL A 211 8.60 -13.75 -15.96
CA VAL A 211 7.41 -13.01 -15.56
C VAL A 211 6.17 -13.82 -15.90
N PHE A 212 5.29 -13.95 -14.92
CA PHE A 212 3.95 -14.50 -15.06
C PHE A 212 2.92 -13.40 -14.84
N ILE A 213 1.81 -13.49 -15.56
CA ILE A 213 0.60 -12.71 -15.31
C ILE A 213 -0.46 -13.69 -14.81
N GLN A 214 -1.09 -13.38 -13.68
CA GLN A 214 -2.12 -14.21 -13.07
C GLN A 214 -3.39 -13.40 -12.85
N ASP A 215 -4.53 -13.97 -13.23
CA ASP A 215 -5.85 -13.46 -12.88
C ASP A 215 -6.20 -13.89 -11.44
N ILE A 216 -6.58 -12.92 -10.59
CA ILE A 216 -6.83 -13.18 -9.16
C ILE A 216 -8.14 -13.93 -8.95
N GLY A 217 -9.15 -13.67 -9.79
CA GLY A 217 -10.47 -14.28 -9.65
C GLY A 217 -10.51 -15.75 -10.10
N THR A 218 -9.81 -16.07 -11.19
CA THR A 218 -9.79 -17.43 -11.76
C THR A 218 -8.56 -18.25 -11.35
N GLY A 219 -7.47 -17.58 -10.96
CA GLY A 219 -6.18 -18.22 -10.70
C GLY A 219 -5.40 -18.60 -11.97
N GLU A 220 -5.95 -18.32 -13.16
CA GLU A 220 -5.27 -18.60 -14.44
C GLU A 220 -3.97 -17.81 -14.58
N ARG A 221 -2.92 -18.50 -15.05
CA ARG A 221 -1.56 -17.95 -15.18
C ARG A 221 -1.10 -17.98 -16.62
N GLU A 222 -0.52 -16.87 -17.08
CA GLU A 222 0.12 -16.76 -18.39
C GLU A 222 1.60 -16.43 -18.21
N LEU A 223 2.49 -17.26 -18.82
CA LEU A 223 3.90 -16.95 -18.90
C LEU A 223 4.14 -15.88 -19.96
N VAL A 224 4.78 -14.79 -19.57
CA VAL A 224 5.24 -13.76 -20.50
C VAL A 224 6.48 -14.28 -21.23
N LEU A 225 6.30 -14.77 -22.45
CA LEU A 225 7.36 -15.37 -23.28
C LEU A 225 8.17 -14.31 -23.99
N LEU A 226 9.40 -14.13 -23.57
CA LEU A 226 10.39 -13.27 -24.21
C LEU A 226 11.71 -14.03 -24.38
N ASN A 227 11.74 -14.98 -25.30
CA ASN A 227 12.93 -15.82 -25.59
C ASN A 227 13.51 -16.50 -24.32
N ASN A 228 14.79 -16.85 -24.33
CA ASN A 228 15.48 -17.45 -23.17
C ASN A 228 16.11 -16.43 -22.22
N ASN A 229 15.74 -15.14 -22.33
CA ASN A 229 16.31 -14.09 -21.48
C ASN A 229 15.73 -14.12 -20.06
N GLN A 230 16.52 -13.69 -19.09
CA GLN A 230 16.02 -13.43 -17.73
C GLN A 230 15.26 -12.10 -17.73
N ILE A 231 14.09 -12.10 -17.09
CA ILE A 231 13.21 -10.95 -17.04
C ILE A 231 12.84 -10.68 -15.57
N SER A 232 12.88 -9.41 -15.16
CA SER A 232 12.51 -9.01 -13.80
C SER A 232 11.73 -7.70 -13.75
N SER A 233 11.30 -7.33 -12.56
CA SER A 233 10.72 -6.03 -12.20
C SER A 233 9.59 -5.57 -13.14
N PRO A 234 8.52 -6.38 -13.29
CA PRO A 234 7.38 -5.99 -14.10
C PRO A 234 6.64 -4.81 -13.48
N ALA A 235 6.24 -3.82 -14.31
CA ALA A 235 5.37 -2.74 -13.89
C ALA A 235 4.33 -2.41 -14.96
N TRP A 236 3.07 -2.32 -14.58
CA TRP A 236 1.95 -2.07 -15.48
C TRP A 236 1.84 -0.59 -15.84
N SER A 237 1.56 -0.31 -17.11
CA SER A 237 1.12 1.02 -17.52
C SER A 237 -0.26 1.34 -16.91
N PRO A 238 -0.59 2.63 -16.65
CA PRO A 238 -1.87 3.00 -16.03
C PRO A 238 -3.12 2.59 -16.80
N ASP A 239 -3.00 2.38 -18.12
CA ASP A 239 -4.09 1.89 -18.98
C ASP A 239 -4.14 0.35 -19.07
N GLY A 240 -3.21 -0.36 -18.43
CA GLY A 240 -3.13 -1.82 -18.40
C GLY A 240 -2.72 -2.49 -19.72
N LYS A 241 -2.32 -1.73 -20.73
CA LYS A 241 -2.00 -2.27 -22.06
C LYS A 241 -0.53 -2.62 -22.25
N LEU A 242 0.33 -1.99 -21.47
CA LEU A 242 1.77 -2.17 -21.56
C LEU A 242 2.32 -2.67 -20.23
N LEU A 243 3.43 -3.38 -20.31
CA LEU A 243 4.23 -3.80 -19.16
C LEU A 243 5.66 -3.34 -19.38
N SER A 244 6.22 -2.53 -18.48
CA SER A 244 7.65 -2.29 -18.48
C SER A 244 8.36 -3.40 -17.72
N LEU A 245 9.53 -3.80 -18.18
CA LEU A 245 10.29 -4.96 -17.73
C LEU A 245 11.77 -4.63 -17.71
N THR A 246 12.50 -5.23 -16.81
CA THR A 246 13.96 -5.32 -16.89
C THR A 246 14.34 -6.61 -17.63
N LEU A 247 15.06 -6.50 -18.72
CA LEU A 247 15.53 -7.63 -19.49
C LEU A 247 17.06 -7.73 -19.44
N TYR A 248 17.55 -8.90 -19.08
CA TYR A 248 18.99 -9.21 -19.08
C TYR A 248 19.37 -9.80 -20.42
N GLN A 249 20.10 -9.03 -21.22
CA GLN A 249 20.56 -9.42 -22.54
C GLN A 249 21.98 -8.89 -22.77
N ASP A 250 22.82 -9.68 -23.45
CA ASP A 250 24.19 -9.30 -23.83
C ASP A 250 25.05 -8.85 -22.63
N GLY A 251 24.82 -9.45 -21.46
CA GLY A 251 25.59 -9.18 -20.24
C GLY A 251 25.18 -7.91 -19.49
N ASN A 252 24.07 -7.27 -19.86
CA ASN A 252 23.54 -6.07 -19.20
C ASN A 252 22.02 -6.12 -18.99
N ALA A 253 21.54 -5.33 -18.05
CA ALA A 253 20.12 -5.15 -17.74
C ALA A 253 19.63 -3.79 -18.23
N GLU A 254 18.54 -3.80 -18.98
CA GLU A 254 17.94 -2.62 -19.58
C GLU A 254 16.41 -2.64 -19.46
N ILE A 255 15.79 -1.48 -19.57
CA ILE A 255 14.33 -1.35 -19.54
C ILE A 255 13.75 -1.59 -20.93
N TYR A 256 12.74 -2.44 -20.98
CA TYR A 256 11.92 -2.72 -22.16
C TYR A 256 10.45 -2.47 -21.87
N ILE A 257 9.70 -2.16 -22.91
CA ILE A 257 8.24 -2.03 -22.87
C ILE A 257 7.65 -3.13 -23.75
N LEU A 258 6.81 -3.96 -23.16
CA LEU A 258 6.05 -5.01 -23.83
C LEU A 258 4.59 -4.55 -24.01
N ASN A 259 4.11 -4.60 -25.24
CA ASN A 259 2.69 -4.47 -25.54
C ASN A 259 1.99 -5.82 -25.31
N LEU A 260 1.03 -5.86 -24.38
CA LEU A 260 0.39 -7.11 -23.98
C LEU A 260 -0.55 -7.69 -25.04
N LEU A 261 -1.08 -6.85 -25.94
CA LEU A 261 -2.00 -7.30 -26.98
C LEU A 261 -1.26 -7.95 -28.15
N ASN A 262 -0.28 -7.25 -28.73
CA ASN A 262 0.42 -7.72 -29.92
C ASN A 262 1.80 -8.34 -29.63
N LYS A 263 2.18 -8.43 -28.36
CA LYS A 263 3.46 -8.97 -27.85
C LYS A 263 4.70 -8.28 -28.41
N ASN A 264 4.58 -7.07 -28.96
CA ASN A 264 5.73 -6.29 -29.39
C ASN A 264 6.55 -5.81 -28.20
N LEU A 265 7.87 -6.05 -28.27
CA LEU A 265 8.86 -5.66 -27.28
C LEU A 265 9.73 -4.54 -27.81
N THR A 266 9.79 -3.42 -27.09
CA THR A 266 10.57 -2.24 -27.47
C THR A 266 11.61 -1.95 -26.38
N ARG A 267 12.90 -1.90 -26.75
CA ARG A 267 13.96 -1.48 -25.82
C ARG A 267 13.85 0.05 -25.59
N LEU A 268 13.76 0.44 -24.32
CA LEU A 268 13.64 1.85 -23.93
C LEU A 268 14.99 2.46 -23.56
N THR A 269 15.84 1.71 -22.85
CA THR A 269 17.18 2.20 -22.45
C THR A 269 18.30 1.44 -23.14
N LYS A 270 19.44 2.13 -23.30
CA LYS A 270 20.68 1.55 -23.84
C LYS A 270 21.87 2.23 -23.16
N HIS A 271 22.46 1.55 -22.19
CA HIS A 271 23.62 2.05 -21.46
C HIS A 271 24.49 0.87 -21.01
N TYR A 272 25.77 1.10 -20.71
CA TYR A 272 26.68 0.06 -20.19
C TYR A 272 26.44 -0.30 -18.71
N SER A 273 25.79 0.61 -17.95
CA SER A 273 25.39 0.36 -16.58
C SER A 273 23.98 -0.23 -16.53
N ILE A 274 23.68 -0.95 -15.48
CA ILE A 274 22.37 -1.55 -15.22
C ILE A 274 21.29 -0.47 -15.12
N ASP A 275 20.21 -0.66 -15.87
CA ASP A 275 18.94 0.06 -15.77
C ASP A 275 17.85 -0.95 -15.34
N THR A 276 17.16 -0.72 -14.23
CA THR A 276 16.24 -1.69 -13.62
C THR A 276 15.10 -1.00 -12.84
N GLU A 277 14.15 -1.80 -12.34
CA GLU A 277 13.10 -1.35 -11.41
C GLU A 277 12.29 -0.16 -11.93
N SER A 278 11.76 -0.31 -13.13
CA SER A 278 10.96 0.74 -13.76
C SER A 278 9.58 0.88 -13.15
N SER A 279 9.07 2.11 -13.09
CA SER A 279 7.68 2.43 -12.74
C SER A 279 7.11 3.50 -13.65
N TRP A 280 5.79 3.47 -13.86
CA TRP A 280 5.09 4.41 -14.74
C TRP A 280 4.60 5.63 -13.98
N SER A 281 4.67 6.79 -14.61
CA SER A 281 3.95 7.96 -14.10
C SER A 281 2.43 7.73 -14.15
N PRO A 282 1.63 8.39 -13.29
CA PRO A 282 0.17 8.19 -13.25
C PRO A 282 -0.55 8.47 -14.58
N LYS A 283 0.04 9.32 -15.43
CA LYS A 283 -0.48 9.62 -16.78
C LYS A 283 0.05 8.69 -17.87
N GLY A 284 0.96 7.75 -17.54
CA GLY A 284 1.57 6.86 -18.54
C GLY A 284 2.54 7.52 -19.51
N THR A 285 2.91 8.77 -19.27
CA THR A 285 3.75 9.56 -20.20
C THR A 285 5.23 9.51 -19.86
N LYS A 286 5.60 8.96 -18.69
CA LYS A 286 6.97 8.90 -18.21
C LYS A 286 7.26 7.57 -17.57
N ILE A 287 8.54 7.16 -17.62
CA ILE A 287 9.11 6.01 -16.92
C ILE A 287 10.18 6.50 -15.96
N LEU A 288 10.03 6.16 -14.69
CA LEU A 288 11.04 6.27 -13.64
C LEU A 288 11.79 4.94 -13.56
N PHE A 289 13.09 4.95 -13.33
CA PHE A 289 13.88 3.73 -13.18
C PHE A 289 15.15 3.95 -12.37
N THR A 290 15.69 2.88 -11.83
CA THR A 290 16.99 2.85 -11.13
C THR A 290 18.10 2.65 -12.15
N SER A 291 19.13 3.49 -12.08
CA SER A 291 20.30 3.39 -12.98
C SER A 291 21.63 3.58 -12.26
N GLY A 292 22.61 2.76 -12.61
CA GLY A 292 24.00 2.87 -12.16
C GLY A 292 24.86 3.86 -12.95
N ARG A 293 24.33 4.58 -13.94
CA ARG A 293 25.08 5.43 -14.91
C ARG A 293 25.85 6.59 -14.29
N SER A 294 25.54 6.97 -13.07
CA SER A 294 26.27 8.01 -12.32
C SER A 294 27.31 7.46 -11.33
N GLY A 295 27.65 6.16 -11.44
CA GLY A 295 28.62 5.47 -10.57
C GLY A 295 27.99 4.75 -9.37
N ALA A 296 26.78 5.13 -8.99
CA ALA A 296 25.98 4.49 -7.94
C ALA A 296 24.50 4.50 -8.34
N PRO A 297 23.65 3.62 -7.78
CA PRO A 297 22.23 3.60 -8.07
C PRO A 297 21.55 4.94 -7.78
N GLN A 298 20.91 5.51 -8.78
CA GLN A 298 20.15 6.75 -8.71
C GLN A 298 18.88 6.63 -9.55
N LEU A 299 17.91 7.49 -9.27
CA LEU A 299 16.66 7.52 -10.02
C LEU A 299 16.75 8.44 -11.23
N TYR A 300 16.32 7.92 -12.34
CA TYR A 300 16.26 8.59 -13.64
C TYR A 300 14.84 8.51 -14.19
N GLU A 301 14.46 9.52 -14.97
CA GLU A 301 13.18 9.62 -15.64
C GLU A 301 13.38 9.70 -17.16
N ILE A 302 12.53 9.01 -17.91
CA ILE A 302 12.38 9.17 -19.35
C ILE A 302 10.97 9.70 -19.64
N ASP A 303 10.90 10.77 -20.45
CA ASP A 303 9.66 11.32 -20.96
C ASP A 303 9.36 10.71 -22.34
N LEU A 304 8.31 9.88 -22.40
CA LEU A 304 7.91 9.15 -23.60
C LEU A 304 7.21 10.04 -24.64
N THR A 305 6.85 11.27 -24.29
CA THR A 305 6.21 12.23 -25.20
C THR A 305 7.22 12.99 -26.06
N LYS A 306 8.51 12.91 -25.70
CA LYS A 306 9.57 13.64 -26.40
C LYS A 306 10.10 12.86 -27.59
N PHE A 307 10.38 13.55 -28.67
CA PHE A 307 10.98 12.93 -29.88
C PHE A 307 12.40 12.40 -29.62
N ASN A 308 13.20 13.10 -28.81
CA ASN A 308 14.53 12.69 -28.42
C ASN A 308 14.52 12.19 -26.97
N ILE A 309 14.32 10.90 -26.82
CA ILE A 309 14.22 10.24 -25.51
C ILE A 309 15.61 10.19 -24.84
N LYS A 310 15.78 10.98 -23.78
CA LYS A 310 17.00 10.98 -22.96
C LYS A 310 16.64 10.86 -21.48
N PRO A 311 17.33 9.97 -20.73
CA PRO A 311 17.17 9.89 -19.28
C PRO A 311 17.60 11.18 -18.58
N THR A 312 16.78 11.66 -17.66
CA THR A 312 17.06 12.81 -16.79
C THR A 312 17.20 12.31 -15.35
N ARG A 313 18.31 12.63 -14.68
CA ARG A 313 18.52 12.27 -13.27
C ARG A 313 17.63 13.09 -12.35
N LEU A 314 16.97 12.41 -11.40
CA LEU A 314 16.06 13.05 -10.43
C LEU A 314 16.63 13.11 -9.01
N THR A 315 17.55 12.20 -8.63
CA THR A 315 18.13 12.15 -7.29
C THR A 315 19.63 12.47 -7.31
N PHE A 316 20.07 13.36 -6.42
CA PHE A 316 21.44 13.86 -6.36
C PHE A 316 22.06 13.70 -4.97
N GLU A 317 21.23 13.56 -3.94
CA GLU A 317 21.66 13.35 -2.56
C GLU A 317 21.79 11.84 -2.26
N GLY A 318 22.75 11.50 -1.40
CA GLY A 318 23.04 10.12 -1.03
C GLY A 318 23.75 9.34 -2.14
N ASN A 319 24.25 8.16 -1.79
CA ASN A 319 24.98 7.28 -2.69
C ASN A 319 24.16 6.08 -3.19
N TYR A 320 22.89 5.99 -2.78
CA TYR A 320 21.96 4.95 -3.22
C TYR A 320 20.52 5.46 -3.18
N ASN A 321 19.87 5.45 -4.32
CA ASN A 321 18.46 5.75 -4.49
C ASN A 321 17.89 4.77 -5.52
N ALA A 322 16.94 3.92 -5.12
CA ALA A 322 16.44 2.80 -5.93
C ALA A 322 14.95 2.51 -5.68
N LYS A 323 14.35 1.66 -6.51
CA LYS A 323 12.94 1.23 -6.41
C LYS A 323 11.97 2.41 -6.29
N GLY A 324 12.11 3.38 -7.22
CA GLY A 324 11.27 4.57 -7.24
C GLY A 324 9.85 4.31 -7.75
N SER A 325 8.86 4.92 -7.10
CA SER A 325 7.46 4.93 -7.52
C SER A 325 6.90 6.34 -7.46
N TYR A 326 6.07 6.71 -8.43
CA TYR A 326 5.40 8.02 -8.41
C TYR A 326 4.30 8.07 -7.35
N LEU A 327 4.09 9.24 -6.76
CA LEU A 327 2.84 9.53 -6.07
C LEU A 327 1.68 9.60 -7.08
N PRO A 328 0.46 9.14 -6.73
CA PRO A 328 -0.69 9.15 -7.65
C PRO A 328 -1.08 10.53 -8.18
N ASN A 329 -0.83 11.60 -7.42
CA ASN A 329 -1.04 12.99 -7.83
C ASN A 329 0.06 13.54 -8.76
N ASN A 330 1.10 12.75 -9.05
CA ASN A 330 2.27 13.12 -9.86
C ASN A 330 3.08 14.31 -9.32
N GLU A 331 3.04 14.58 -8.02
CA GLU A 331 3.77 15.68 -7.39
C GLU A 331 5.16 15.28 -6.89
N GLY A 332 5.44 13.99 -6.80
CA GLY A 332 6.70 13.48 -6.27
C GLY A 332 6.88 11.98 -6.49
N ILE A 333 7.95 11.47 -5.89
CA ILE A 333 8.36 10.07 -5.93
C ILE A 333 8.72 9.57 -4.54
N VAL A 334 8.39 8.30 -4.28
CA VAL A 334 8.80 7.53 -3.09
C VAL A 334 9.80 6.48 -3.53
N PHE A 335 10.83 6.23 -2.74
CA PHE A 335 11.92 5.32 -3.11
C PHE A 335 12.73 4.86 -1.89
N VAL A 336 13.59 3.88 -2.07
CA VAL A 336 14.60 3.47 -1.09
C VAL A 336 15.78 4.42 -1.19
N HIS A 337 16.10 5.09 -0.10
CA HIS A 337 17.22 6.02 0.06
C HIS A 337 18.23 5.47 1.07
N ARG A 338 19.52 5.56 0.76
CA ARG A 338 20.57 5.21 1.72
C ARG A 338 21.25 6.47 2.25
N SER A 339 21.15 6.69 3.55
CA SER A 339 21.85 7.71 4.30
C SER A 339 22.54 7.06 5.49
N SER A 340 23.77 7.39 5.75
CA SER A 340 24.54 6.95 6.95
C SER A 340 24.46 5.44 7.24
N ASN A 341 24.56 4.59 6.23
CA ASN A 341 24.43 3.11 6.30
C ASN A 341 23.02 2.57 6.66
N GLN A 342 21.98 3.39 6.61
CA GLN A 342 20.60 2.98 6.77
C GLN A 342 19.86 3.06 5.44
N PHE A 343 19.09 2.02 5.12
CA PHE A 343 18.16 2.04 4.01
C PHE A 343 16.79 2.47 4.55
N GLN A 344 16.28 3.56 4.05
CA GLN A 344 15.06 4.21 4.52
C GLN A 344 14.11 4.42 3.35
N ILE A 345 12.81 4.43 3.63
CA ILE A 345 11.84 4.93 2.67
C ILE A 345 11.89 6.46 2.69
N ALA A 346 12.03 7.05 1.51
CA ALA A 346 12.14 8.49 1.37
C ALA A 346 11.17 9.02 0.31
N LEU A 347 10.81 10.28 0.48
CA LEU A 347 9.96 11.06 -0.40
C LEU A 347 10.76 12.22 -0.99
N LYS A 348 10.56 12.50 -2.28
CA LYS A 348 11.02 13.70 -2.94
C LYS A 348 9.89 14.31 -3.73
N TYR A 349 9.47 15.51 -3.37
CA TYR A 349 8.57 16.30 -4.21
C TYR A 349 9.33 16.96 -5.37
N PHE A 350 8.70 17.10 -6.53
CA PHE A 350 9.35 17.68 -7.71
C PHE A 350 9.60 19.20 -7.59
N ASN A 351 8.85 19.87 -6.73
CA ASN A 351 9.03 21.30 -6.41
C ASN A 351 10.03 21.54 -5.26
N GLU A 352 10.61 20.49 -4.65
CA GLU A 352 11.59 20.57 -3.57
C GLU A 352 12.97 20.07 -4.06
N ASN A 353 14.05 20.64 -3.49
CA ASN A 353 15.42 20.26 -3.85
C ASN A 353 16.06 19.27 -2.87
N PHE A 354 15.32 18.80 -1.85
CA PHE A 354 15.83 17.88 -0.84
C PHE A 354 15.03 16.58 -0.81
N ILE A 355 15.64 15.54 -0.27
CA ILE A 355 15.04 14.23 0.00
C ILE A 355 14.57 14.22 1.45
N ARG A 356 13.34 13.78 1.68
CA ARG A 356 12.73 13.64 3.01
C ARG A 356 12.65 12.17 3.39
N PRO A 357 13.49 11.66 4.31
CA PRO A 357 13.30 10.33 4.89
C PRO A 357 11.95 10.28 5.64
N LEU A 358 11.19 9.22 5.41
CA LEU A 358 9.91 8.97 6.07
C LEU A 358 10.05 7.93 7.19
N THR A 359 11.10 7.11 7.16
CA THR A 359 11.32 6.02 8.11
C THR A 359 12.68 6.14 8.78
N GLU A 360 12.82 5.51 9.97
CA GLU A 360 14.04 5.56 10.78
C GLU A 360 14.67 4.17 10.98
N SER A 361 14.11 3.12 10.39
CA SER A 361 14.63 1.76 10.51
C SER A 361 15.94 1.57 9.71
N LYS A 362 16.61 0.42 9.91
CA LYS A 362 17.93 0.19 9.31
C LYS A 362 17.89 -0.41 7.93
N MET A 363 16.85 -1.19 7.62
CA MET A 363 16.74 -2.01 6.41
C MET A 363 15.31 -1.98 5.88
N ASP A 364 14.89 -0.84 5.36
CA ASP A 364 13.60 -0.68 4.72
C ASP A 364 13.73 -0.89 3.22
N GLU A 365 12.84 -1.68 2.66
CA GLU A 365 12.87 -2.00 1.23
C GLU A 365 11.47 -2.07 0.61
N SER A 366 11.45 -2.06 -0.72
CA SER A 366 10.26 -2.33 -1.53
C SER A 366 9.05 -1.46 -1.18
N PRO A 367 9.16 -0.12 -1.22
CA PRO A 367 8.03 0.75 -0.96
C PRO A 367 6.95 0.60 -2.02
N SER A 368 5.68 0.56 -1.58
CA SER A 368 4.51 0.60 -2.44
C SER A 368 3.51 1.62 -1.93
N VAL A 369 3.14 2.54 -2.80
CA VAL A 369 2.27 3.68 -2.48
C VAL A 369 0.81 3.27 -2.59
N SER A 370 -0.01 3.65 -1.61
CA SER A 370 -1.46 3.49 -1.66
C SER A 370 -2.10 4.29 -2.80
N PRO A 371 -3.26 3.88 -3.34
CA PRO A 371 -3.87 4.56 -4.49
C PRO A 371 -4.34 6.00 -4.22
N ASN A 372 -4.48 6.41 -2.96
CA ASN A 372 -4.71 7.81 -2.59
C ASN A 372 -3.42 8.61 -2.33
N GLY A 373 -2.27 7.95 -2.30
CA GLY A 373 -0.96 8.58 -2.13
C GLY A 373 -0.55 8.88 -0.69
N ASN A 374 -1.42 8.65 0.31
CA ASN A 374 -1.17 9.08 1.69
C ASN A 374 -0.43 8.06 2.55
N VAL A 375 -0.41 6.81 2.14
CA VAL A 375 0.22 5.72 2.89
C VAL A 375 1.19 4.96 1.98
N ILE A 376 2.33 4.60 2.52
CA ILE A 376 3.32 3.74 1.87
C ILE A 376 3.48 2.49 2.72
N VAL A 377 3.27 1.30 2.14
CA VAL A 377 3.71 0.04 2.75
C VAL A 377 5.10 -0.29 2.26
N TYR A 378 5.88 -0.93 3.12
CA TYR A 378 7.25 -1.34 2.83
C TYR A 378 7.63 -2.55 3.68
N ALA A 379 8.68 -3.25 3.30
CA ALA A 379 9.21 -4.33 4.11
C ALA A 379 10.35 -3.82 5.01
N ILE A 380 10.34 -4.24 6.27
CA ILE A 380 11.47 -4.13 7.19
C ILE A 380 12.10 -5.51 7.24
N THR A 381 13.35 -5.61 6.82
CA THR A 381 14.05 -6.89 6.78
C THR A 381 15.27 -6.87 7.69
N ASP A 382 15.54 -8.01 8.31
CA ASP A 382 16.82 -8.34 8.91
C ASP A 382 17.27 -9.72 8.40
N ASP A 383 18.39 -10.22 8.88
CA ASP A 383 18.98 -11.50 8.41
C ASP A 383 18.04 -12.69 8.58
N ARG A 384 17.08 -12.64 9.50
CA ARG A 384 16.26 -13.79 9.90
C ARG A 384 14.76 -13.54 9.88
N SER A 385 14.35 -12.30 9.84
CA SER A 385 12.94 -11.92 9.90
C SER A 385 12.60 -10.82 8.89
N GLY A 386 11.33 -10.69 8.57
CA GLY A 386 10.82 -9.62 7.75
C GLY A 386 9.37 -9.34 8.12
N MET A 387 8.97 -8.08 8.11
CA MET A 387 7.60 -7.68 8.38
C MET A 387 7.18 -6.59 7.40
N ILE A 388 5.87 -6.46 7.19
CA ILE A 388 5.32 -5.33 6.44
C ILE A 388 4.95 -4.24 7.43
N ALA A 389 5.50 -3.06 7.18
CA ALA A 389 5.15 -1.85 7.88
C ALA A 389 4.50 -0.84 6.94
N GLY A 390 3.85 0.13 7.50
CA GLY A 390 3.33 1.28 6.77
C GLY A 390 3.79 2.59 7.38
N VAL A 391 3.96 3.60 6.55
CA VAL A 391 4.21 4.97 6.95
C VAL A 391 3.28 5.91 6.17
N THR A 392 2.68 6.87 6.86
CA THR A 392 1.91 7.93 6.21
C THR A 392 2.83 9.06 5.76
N LEU A 393 2.38 9.93 4.86
CA LEU A 393 3.14 11.13 4.48
C LEU A 393 3.33 12.09 5.67
N SER A 394 2.47 12.01 6.69
CA SER A 394 2.58 12.75 7.96
C SER A 394 3.55 12.11 8.97
N GLY A 395 4.11 10.92 8.64
CA GLY A 395 5.11 10.23 9.46
C GLY A 395 4.53 9.27 10.51
N ALA A 396 3.21 9.01 10.52
CA ALA A 396 2.65 7.95 11.34
C ALA A 396 3.08 6.58 10.82
N THR A 397 3.52 5.69 11.71
CA THR A 397 3.97 4.34 11.36
C THR A 397 3.07 3.28 11.98
N PHE A 398 2.90 2.17 11.30
CA PHE A 398 2.22 0.99 11.81
C PHE A 398 2.87 -0.29 11.25
N VAL A 399 2.61 -1.41 11.88
CA VAL A 399 3.04 -2.73 11.41
C VAL A 399 1.80 -3.56 11.11
N LEU A 400 1.79 -4.25 9.98
CA LEU A 400 0.74 -5.18 9.66
C LEU A 400 0.95 -6.51 10.39
N PRO A 401 -0.11 -7.11 10.94
CA PRO A 401 0.01 -8.43 11.53
C PRO A 401 0.40 -9.42 10.44
N ALA A 402 1.55 -10.04 10.56
CA ALA A 402 2.00 -11.13 9.71
C ALA A 402 2.29 -12.34 10.60
N THR A 403 1.77 -13.49 10.19
CA THR A 403 1.93 -14.74 10.97
C THR A 403 3.26 -15.44 10.72
N ASN A 404 4.15 -14.89 9.87
CA ASN A 404 5.27 -15.61 9.29
C ASN A 404 6.61 -14.88 9.35
N VAL A 405 7.69 -15.64 9.24
CA VAL A 405 9.02 -15.26 9.70
C VAL A 405 9.74 -14.28 8.78
N LYS A 406 9.48 -14.29 7.47
CA LYS A 406 10.20 -13.40 6.53
C LYS A 406 9.30 -12.92 5.41
N VAL A 407 8.59 -11.84 5.66
CA VAL A 407 7.68 -11.20 4.70
C VAL A 407 8.40 -10.08 3.98
N ARG A 408 8.25 -10.00 2.65
CA ARG A 408 8.92 -9.02 1.80
C ARG A 408 8.09 -8.62 0.58
N GLU A 409 8.53 -7.58 -0.11
CA GLU A 409 8.03 -7.10 -1.40
C GLU A 409 6.51 -6.79 -1.41
N PRO A 410 6.00 -5.97 -0.50
CA PRO A 410 4.60 -5.58 -0.52
C PRO A 410 4.27 -4.79 -1.79
N ALA A 411 3.07 -5.03 -2.34
CA ALA A 411 2.51 -4.25 -3.43
C ALA A 411 1.06 -3.88 -3.13
N TRP A 412 0.76 -2.59 -3.11
CA TRP A 412 -0.59 -2.07 -2.85
C TRP A 412 -1.44 -2.09 -4.12
N SER A 413 -2.69 -2.53 -4.04
CA SER A 413 -3.64 -2.53 -5.15
C SER A 413 -4.11 -1.12 -5.51
N GLY A 414 -4.73 -0.96 -6.66
CA GLY A 414 -5.60 0.18 -6.94
C GLY A 414 -6.87 0.14 -6.09
N PHE A 415 -7.75 1.14 -6.28
CA PHE A 415 -9.09 1.10 -5.70
C PHE A 415 -9.86 -0.08 -6.30
N LEU A 416 -10.44 -0.92 -5.43
CA LEU A 416 -11.32 -1.98 -5.86
C LEU A 416 -12.67 -1.40 -6.28
N ARG A 417 -13.19 -1.83 -7.42
CA ARG A 417 -14.48 -1.39 -7.96
C ARG A 417 -15.57 -2.40 -7.66
#